data_2dfb10279b661dfe24d53e0966bd51b1
#
_entry.id   2dfb10279b661dfe24d53e0966bd51b1
#
_cell.length_a   1.000
_cell.length_b   1.000
_cell.length_c   1.000
_cell.angle_alpha   90.00
_cell.angle_beta   90.00
_cell.angle_gamma   90.00
#
_symmetry.space_group_name_H-M   'P 1'
#
loop_
_entity.id
_entity.type
_entity.pdbx_description
1 polymer ?
#
loop_
_entity_poly.entity_id
_entity_poly.type
_entity_poly.pdbx_seq_one_letter_code
_entity_poly.pdbx_strand_id
1 'polypeptide(L)'
;MAVHISAHEVADARRQISVHDQPYILTDYIGAAPRRGQYVAGNERNDNGLPQGFLVDQPAGAVTQPHFHSHPQFQLVVDGSGRLGKHDVGFLDLHYVNGHTPYGPVAAGEDGLLYFTLRRYWDAGAKYMPASRDLLVKGRQRTRYGGVPATATRKLAKAGPADHITVIAPEADGLGAWLVQAGPGESFSGPEPATGDGQYHVVVRGTVIHDATELETLSCGFGSSNPF
;
A
#
# COMPACT_ATOMS: atom_id res chain seq x y z
N MET A 1 -17.84 -2.84 -6.59
CA MET A 1 -17.65 -1.39 -6.31
C MET A 1 -16.28 -1.01 -6.85
N ALA A 2 -16.20 -0.02 -7.69
CA ALA A 2 -14.93 0.56 -8.13
C ALA A 2 -14.84 1.99 -7.60
N VAL A 3 -13.69 2.37 -7.07
CA VAL A 3 -13.38 3.72 -6.59
C VAL A 3 -11.99 4.07 -7.11
N HIS A 4 -11.85 5.20 -7.77
CA HIS A 4 -10.58 5.73 -8.24
C HIS A 4 -10.44 7.16 -7.75
N ILE A 5 -9.31 7.46 -7.18
CA ILE A 5 -8.99 8.78 -6.61
C ILE A 5 -7.69 9.25 -7.25
N SER A 6 -7.72 10.38 -7.92
CA SER A 6 -6.52 10.98 -8.48
C SER A 6 -5.66 11.61 -7.38
N ALA A 7 -4.36 11.70 -7.62
CA ALA A 7 -3.44 12.37 -6.69
C ALA A 7 -3.80 13.86 -6.54
N HIS A 8 -4.33 14.48 -7.61
CA HIS A 8 -4.78 15.86 -7.58
C HIS A 8 -5.97 16.08 -6.62
N GLU A 9 -6.96 15.16 -6.61
CA GLU A 9 -8.13 15.26 -5.73
C GLU A 9 -7.77 15.22 -4.24
N VAL A 10 -6.67 14.58 -3.87
CA VAL A 10 -6.23 14.44 -2.48
C VAL A 10 -5.04 15.33 -2.10
N ALA A 11 -4.63 16.23 -2.99
CA ALA A 11 -3.49 17.12 -2.75
C ALA A 11 -3.63 17.92 -1.42
N ASP A 12 -4.84 18.31 -1.08
CA ASP A 12 -5.18 19.03 0.14
C ASP A 12 -5.59 18.13 1.32
N ALA A 13 -5.70 16.79 1.09
CA ALA A 13 -6.09 15.82 2.12
C ALA A 13 -4.90 15.35 2.99
N ARG A 14 -3.78 16.05 2.91
CA ARG A 14 -2.57 15.77 3.69
C ARG A 14 -2.76 16.24 5.13
N ARG A 15 -2.48 15.36 6.07
CA ARG A 15 -2.56 15.69 7.49
C ARG A 15 -1.37 15.14 8.26
N GLN A 16 -0.89 15.91 9.20
CA GLN A 16 0.19 15.47 10.09
C GLN A 16 -0.38 14.63 11.25
N ILE A 17 0.29 13.54 11.54
CA ILE A 17 0.07 12.75 12.76
C ILE A 17 1.40 12.60 13.50
N SER A 18 1.34 12.27 14.80
CA SER A 18 2.52 11.91 15.57
C SER A 18 2.63 10.39 15.67
N VAL A 19 3.79 9.84 15.33
CA VAL A 19 4.15 8.43 15.54
C VAL A 19 5.45 8.40 16.33
N HIS A 20 5.42 7.93 17.58
CA HIS A 20 6.59 7.94 18.49
C HIS A 20 7.29 9.30 18.53
N ASP A 21 6.49 10.36 18.72
CA ASP A 21 6.93 11.77 18.78
C ASP A 21 7.55 12.32 17.47
N GLN A 22 7.46 11.58 16.37
CA GLN A 22 7.90 12.03 15.04
C GLN A 22 6.72 12.42 14.16
N PRO A 23 6.84 13.49 13.35
CA PRO A 23 5.77 14.00 12.52
C PRO A 23 5.69 13.23 11.19
N TYR A 24 4.73 12.33 11.06
CA TYR A 24 4.39 11.66 9.79
C TYR A 24 3.30 12.46 9.07
N ILE A 25 3.28 12.40 7.74
CA ILE A 25 2.18 12.94 6.96
C ILE A 25 1.40 11.77 6.34
N LEU A 26 0.09 11.78 6.50
CA LEU A 26 -0.81 10.85 5.81
C LEU A 26 -1.64 11.61 4.78
N THR A 27 -1.82 10.98 3.61
CA THR A 27 -2.76 11.44 2.59
C THR A 27 -3.82 10.37 2.40
N ASP A 28 -5.06 10.68 2.73
CA ASP A 28 -6.18 9.74 2.66
C ASP A 28 -6.68 9.66 1.21
N TYR A 29 -6.74 8.45 0.64
CA TYR A 29 -7.27 8.18 -0.70
C TYR A 29 -8.63 7.47 -0.60
N ILE A 30 -8.67 6.25 -0.12
CA ILE A 30 -9.87 5.41 -0.07
C ILE A 30 -10.18 5.08 1.38
N GLY A 31 -11.44 5.29 1.80
CA GLY A 31 -11.79 5.20 3.20
C GLY A 31 -11.16 6.34 4.00
N ALA A 32 -10.85 6.09 5.24
CA ALA A 32 -10.16 7.04 6.10
C ALA A 32 -8.97 6.38 6.77
N ALA A 33 -7.78 6.96 6.67
CA ALA A 33 -6.62 6.51 7.43
C ALA A 33 -6.85 6.70 8.94
N PRO A 34 -6.18 5.93 9.80
CA PRO A 34 -6.28 6.10 11.25
C PRO A 34 -5.94 7.54 11.66
N ARG A 35 -6.74 8.12 12.54
CA ARG A 35 -6.52 9.49 13.02
C ARG A 35 -5.26 9.64 13.87
N ARG A 36 -4.75 8.55 14.41
CA ARG A 36 -3.57 8.48 15.28
C ARG A 36 -2.60 7.44 14.76
N GLY A 37 -1.32 7.62 15.03
CA GLY A 37 -0.26 6.67 14.71
C GLY A 37 -0.29 5.36 15.51
N GLN A 38 -1.31 5.16 16.33
CA GLN A 38 -1.50 3.95 17.15
C GLN A 38 -2.98 3.62 17.33
N TYR A 39 -3.22 2.35 17.60
CA TYR A 39 -4.55 1.86 17.99
C TYR A 39 -4.99 2.48 19.33
N VAL A 40 -6.26 2.83 19.41
CA VAL A 40 -6.94 3.24 20.63
C VAL A 40 -8.22 2.43 20.75
N ALA A 41 -8.45 1.80 21.89
CA ALA A 41 -9.63 0.97 22.15
C ALA A 41 -10.93 1.75 21.87
N GLY A 42 -11.85 1.12 21.17
CA GLY A 42 -13.10 1.71 20.73
C GLY A 42 -13.02 2.48 19.40
N ASN A 43 -11.83 2.56 18.78
CA ASN A 43 -11.65 3.20 17.49
C ASN A 43 -12.30 2.41 16.34
N GLU A 44 -12.61 1.15 16.57
CA GLU A 44 -13.36 0.26 15.65
C GLU A 44 -14.73 0.82 15.27
N ARG A 45 -15.31 1.68 16.09
CA ARG A 45 -16.60 2.35 15.81
C ARG A 45 -16.52 3.32 14.61
N ASN A 46 -15.30 3.68 14.19
CA ASN A 46 -15.08 4.55 13.04
C ASN A 46 -14.96 3.77 11.72
N ASP A 47 -15.14 2.44 11.76
CA ASP A 47 -15.23 1.63 10.55
C ASP A 47 -16.38 2.12 9.67
N ASN A 48 -16.04 2.53 8.46
CA ASN A 48 -16.99 3.05 7.49
C ASN A 48 -17.39 2.02 6.42
N GLY A 49 -16.95 0.76 6.60
CA GLY A 49 -17.23 -0.34 5.67
C GLY A 49 -16.48 -0.26 4.33
N LEU A 50 -15.64 0.73 4.15
CA LEU A 50 -14.85 0.92 2.94
C LEU A 50 -13.48 0.25 3.04
N PRO A 51 -12.86 -0.10 1.92
CA PRO A 51 -11.43 -0.39 1.87
C PRO A 51 -10.64 0.81 2.40
N GLN A 52 -9.42 0.57 2.85
CA GLN A 52 -8.56 1.61 3.41
C GLN A 52 -7.27 1.72 2.59
N GLY A 53 -7.13 2.81 1.85
CA GLY A 53 -5.94 3.14 1.05
C GLY A 53 -5.45 4.54 1.38
N PHE A 54 -4.20 4.67 1.80
CA PHE A 54 -3.59 5.96 2.12
C PHE A 54 -2.08 5.93 1.90
N LEU A 55 -1.53 7.09 1.62
CA LEU A 55 -0.11 7.32 1.46
C LEU A 55 0.50 7.75 2.80
N VAL A 56 1.62 7.17 3.16
CA VAL A 56 2.42 7.50 4.35
C VAL A 56 3.71 8.15 3.89
N ASP A 57 3.94 9.37 4.35
CA ASP A 57 5.20 10.09 4.22
C ASP A 57 5.92 10.00 5.59
N GLN A 58 6.86 9.06 5.67
CA GLN A 58 7.66 8.80 6.85
C GLN A 58 8.95 9.60 6.77
N PRO A 59 9.21 10.53 7.71
CA PRO A 59 10.37 11.41 7.61
C PRO A 59 11.69 10.67 7.72
N ALA A 60 12.75 11.28 7.22
CA ALA A 60 14.12 10.74 7.23
C ALA A 60 14.55 10.27 8.61
N GLY A 61 15.10 9.07 8.70
CA GLY A 61 15.56 8.43 9.93
C GLY A 61 14.45 8.04 10.93
N ALA A 62 13.18 8.29 10.62
CA ALA A 62 12.08 7.90 11.49
C ALA A 62 11.91 6.38 11.56
N VAL A 63 11.49 5.88 12.72
CA VAL A 63 11.30 4.45 12.97
C VAL A 63 9.92 4.17 13.54
N THR A 64 9.09 3.49 12.75
CA THR A 64 7.85 2.88 13.26
C THR A 64 8.19 1.55 13.92
N GLN A 65 7.93 1.44 15.21
CA GLN A 65 8.26 0.26 15.99
C GLN A 65 7.52 -1.01 15.53
N PRO A 66 7.99 -2.23 15.86
CA PRO A 66 7.30 -3.45 15.51
C PRO A 66 5.85 -3.43 15.98
N HIS A 67 4.93 -3.78 15.09
CA HIS A 67 3.50 -3.72 15.33
C HIS A 67 2.74 -4.73 14.47
N PHE A 68 1.44 -4.81 14.68
CA PHE A 68 0.53 -5.56 13.81
C PHE A 68 -0.78 -4.78 13.63
N HIS A 69 -1.54 -5.19 12.64
CA HIS A 69 -2.89 -4.73 12.34
C HIS A 69 -3.89 -5.88 12.43
N SER A 70 -5.17 -5.57 12.57
CA SER A 70 -6.21 -6.61 12.61
C SER A 70 -6.47 -7.22 11.23
N HIS A 71 -6.21 -6.46 10.17
CA HIS A 71 -6.49 -6.86 8.79
C HIS A 71 -5.22 -7.03 7.96
N PRO A 72 -5.27 -7.88 6.91
CA PRO A 72 -4.19 -7.96 5.93
C PRO A 72 -3.95 -6.63 5.24
N GLN A 73 -2.68 -6.39 4.86
CA GLN A 73 -2.31 -5.18 4.14
C GLN A 73 -1.17 -5.41 3.16
N PHE A 74 -1.14 -4.53 2.15
CA PHE A 74 0.05 -4.26 1.35
C PHE A 74 0.69 -2.94 1.78
N GLN A 75 2.01 -2.86 1.64
CA GLN A 75 2.79 -1.63 1.72
C GLN A 75 3.63 -1.55 0.45
N LEU A 76 3.33 -0.57 -0.41
CA LEU A 76 4.03 -0.32 -1.67
C LEU A 76 4.89 0.91 -1.54
N VAL A 77 6.20 0.77 -1.64
CA VAL A 77 7.14 1.89 -1.63
C VAL A 77 7.11 2.59 -3.00
N VAL A 78 6.85 3.89 -2.99
CA VAL A 78 6.73 4.72 -4.20
C VAL A 78 7.81 5.79 -4.29
N ASP A 79 8.51 6.08 -3.20
CA ASP A 79 9.69 6.95 -3.18
C ASP A 79 10.53 6.74 -1.91
N GLY A 80 11.78 7.19 -1.93
CA GLY A 80 12.71 7.03 -0.82
C GLY A 80 13.22 5.60 -0.66
N SER A 81 13.81 5.32 0.48
CA SER A 81 14.36 4.02 0.83
C SER A 81 14.34 3.78 2.34
N GLY A 82 14.52 2.53 2.75
CA GLY A 82 14.53 2.20 4.17
C GLY A 82 14.69 0.71 4.45
N ARG A 83 14.24 0.30 5.62
CA ARG A 83 14.23 -1.11 6.03
C ARG A 83 12.90 -1.49 6.63
N LEU A 84 12.40 -2.66 6.26
CA LEU A 84 11.22 -3.27 6.85
C LEU A 84 11.64 -4.59 7.50
N GLY A 85 11.78 -4.56 8.83
CA GLY A 85 12.41 -5.64 9.59
C GLY A 85 13.88 -5.83 9.17
N LYS A 86 14.19 -6.96 8.54
CA LYS A 86 15.53 -7.27 8.02
C LYS A 86 15.72 -7.01 6.51
N HIS A 87 14.66 -6.57 5.83
CA HIS A 87 14.67 -6.35 4.38
C HIS A 87 14.90 -4.87 4.06
N ASP A 88 15.89 -4.58 3.26
CA ASP A 88 16.03 -3.26 2.66
C ASP A 88 14.90 -3.07 1.64
N VAL A 89 14.32 -1.88 1.61
CA VAL A 89 13.21 -1.54 0.72
C VAL A 89 13.44 -0.21 0.02
N GLY A 90 12.97 -0.10 -1.21
CA GLY A 90 13.04 1.10 -2.04
C GLY A 90 11.92 1.12 -3.08
N PHE A 91 12.05 1.99 -4.07
CA PHE A 91 11.04 2.20 -5.10
C PHE A 91 10.57 0.90 -5.77
N LEU A 92 9.26 0.65 -5.77
CA LEU A 92 8.55 -0.54 -6.26
C LEU A 92 8.77 -1.82 -5.43
N ASP A 93 9.35 -1.71 -4.24
CA ASP A 93 9.28 -2.82 -3.30
C ASP A 93 7.90 -2.88 -2.64
N LEU A 94 7.41 -4.10 -2.51
CA LEU A 94 6.09 -4.40 -1.99
C LEU A 94 6.18 -5.42 -0.86
N HIS A 95 5.56 -5.09 0.25
CA HIS A 95 5.38 -5.97 1.39
C HIS A 95 3.92 -6.31 1.59
N TYR A 96 3.61 -7.57 1.79
CA TYR A 96 2.31 -8.05 2.25
C TYR A 96 2.41 -8.74 3.59
N VAL A 97 1.45 -8.51 4.47
CA VAL A 97 1.35 -9.17 5.76
C VAL A 97 -0.11 -9.46 6.12
N ASN A 98 -0.37 -10.66 6.64
CA ASN A 98 -1.69 -11.02 7.19
C ASN A 98 -2.01 -10.21 8.45
N GLY A 99 -3.30 -10.08 8.74
CA GLY A 99 -3.75 -9.57 10.03
C GLY A 99 -3.18 -10.37 11.20
N HIS A 100 -3.01 -9.72 12.34
CA HIS A 100 -2.43 -10.29 13.56
C HIS A 100 -1.05 -10.95 13.38
N THR A 101 -0.29 -10.53 12.36
CA THR A 101 1.09 -10.95 12.14
C THR A 101 2.02 -9.78 12.47
N PRO A 102 2.78 -9.80 13.56
CA PRO A 102 3.74 -8.74 13.88
C PRO A 102 4.83 -8.61 12.81
N TYR A 103 5.14 -7.39 12.44
CA TYR A 103 6.19 -7.05 11.49
C TYR A 103 6.89 -5.73 11.87
N GLY A 104 7.96 -5.40 11.19
CA GLY A 104 8.78 -4.21 11.46
C GLY A 104 10.05 -4.52 12.23
N PRO A 105 10.76 -3.49 12.73
CA PRO A 105 10.42 -2.08 12.57
C PRO A 105 10.41 -1.63 11.11
N VAL A 106 9.73 -0.51 10.81
CA VAL A 106 9.83 0.19 9.53
C VAL A 106 10.70 1.42 9.77
N ALA A 107 11.90 1.40 9.22
CA ALA A 107 12.88 2.48 9.39
C ALA A 107 13.09 3.19 8.05
N ALA A 108 12.80 4.49 8.00
CA ALA A 108 13.09 5.33 6.84
C ALA A 108 14.59 5.59 6.73
N GLY A 109 15.09 5.65 5.51
CA GLY A 109 16.47 6.06 5.19
C GLY A 109 16.67 7.57 5.27
N GLU A 110 17.81 8.04 4.72
CA GLU A 110 18.19 9.44 4.78
C GLU A 110 17.27 10.38 3.98
N ASP A 111 16.62 9.86 2.93
CA ASP A 111 15.68 10.63 2.09
C ASP A 111 14.21 10.42 2.52
N GLY A 112 13.97 9.73 3.64
CA GLY A 112 12.62 9.36 4.06
C GLY A 112 12.11 8.10 3.35
N LEU A 113 10.84 7.77 3.58
CA LEU A 113 10.18 6.62 2.97
C LEU A 113 8.72 6.96 2.68
N LEU A 114 8.36 7.00 1.40
CA LEU A 114 7.01 7.25 0.93
C LEU A 114 6.39 5.94 0.47
N TYR A 115 5.28 5.53 1.08
CA TYR A 115 4.64 4.26 0.74
C TYR A 115 3.13 4.28 0.92
N PHE A 116 2.43 3.57 0.03
CA PHE A 116 1.02 3.28 0.22
C PHE A 116 0.81 2.17 1.23
N THR A 117 -0.21 2.33 2.08
CA THR A 117 -0.80 1.26 2.88
C THR A 117 -2.19 0.97 2.31
N LEU A 118 -2.40 -0.29 1.88
CA LEU A 118 -3.59 -0.72 1.16
C LEU A 118 -4.22 -1.92 1.87
N ARG A 119 -5.48 -1.80 2.29
CA ARG A 119 -6.24 -2.83 3.03
C ARG A 119 -7.62 -3.02 2.42
N ARG A 120 -8.06 -4.27 2.34
CA ARG A 120 -9.44 -4.59 1.93
C ARG A 120 -10.47 -4.10 2.93
N TYR A 121 -10.12 -4.10 4.21
CA TYR A 121 -10.99 -3.71 5.31
C TYR A 121 -10.37 -2.57 6.11
N TRP A 122 -11.22 -1.72 6.67
CA TRP A 122 -10.79 -0.63 7.54
C TRP A 122 -10.09 -1.17 8.79
N ASP A 123 -9.00 -0.54 9.22
CA ASP A 123 -8.22 -0.93 10.40
C ASP A 123 -8.09 0.25 11.37
N ALA A 124 -8.26 -0.03 12.64
CA ALA A 124 -8.30 0.95 13.72
C ALA A 124 -6.94 1.55 14.11
N GLY A 125 -5.85 1.11 13.49
CA GLY A 125 -4.50 1.61 13.73
C GLY A 125 -3.51 0.56 14.24
N ALA A 126 -2.25 0.94 14.28
CA ALA A 126 -1.14 0.08 14.64
C ALA A 126 -1.20 -0.36 16.12
N LYS A 127 -1.04 -1.65 16.36
CA LYS A 127 -0.94 -2.28 17.68
C LYS A 127 0.52 -2.62 17.95
N TYR A 128 1.20 -1.77 18.72
CA TYR A 128 2.65 -1.86 18.94
C TYR A 128 3.05 -2.99 19.88
N MET A 129 4.13 -3.68 19.51
CA MET A 129 4.72 -4.75 20.32
C MET A 129 5.77 -4.17 21.29
N PRO A 130 5.93 -4.75 22.50
CA PRO A 130 5.18 -5.88 23.05
C PRO A 130 3.85 -5.50 23.73
N ALA A 131 3.55 -4.21 23.89
CA ALA A 131 2.44 -3.70 24.70
C ALA A 131 1.06 -4.22 24.27
N SER A 132 0.88 -4.49 22.96
CA SER A 132 -0.39 -4.99 22.42
C SER A 132 -0.44 -6.51 22.22
N ARG A 133 0.46 -7.26 22.89
CA ARG A 133 0.57 -8.71 22.70
C ARG A 133 -0.73 -9.45 22.99
N ASP A 134 -1.48 -9.00 23.98
CA ASP A 134 -2.74 -9.63 24.40
C ASP A 134 -3.88 -9.44 23.40
N LEU A 135 -3.71 -8.51 22.45
CA LEU A 135 -4.63 -8.28 21.34
C LEU A 135 -4.36 -9.17 20.11
N LEU A 136 -3.30 -9.99 20.15
CA LEU A 136 -3.00 -10.92 19.08
C LEU A 136 -4.03 -12.06 19.04
N VAL A 137 -4.60 -12.27 17.86
CA VAL A 137 -5.46 -13.42 17.59
C VAL A 137 -4.62 -14.49 16.87
N LYS A 138 -4.71 -15.73 17.33
CA LYS A 138 -4.05 -16.86 16.69
C LYS A 138 -4.63 -17.08 15.29
N GLY A 139 -3.75 -17.23 14.30
CA GLY A 139 -4.13 -17.44 12.92
C GLY A 139 -2.92 -17.76 12.04
N ARG A 140 -3.15 -17.93 10.74
CA ARG A 140 -2.08 -18.10 9.75
C ARG A 140 -1.27 -16.82 9.68
N GLN A 141 -0.03 -16.88 10.11
CA GLN A 141 0.94 -15.81 9.89
C GLN A 141 1.55 -15.95 8.51
N ARG A 142 1.41 -14.92 7.67
CA ARG A 142 1.93 -14.90 6.30
C ARG A 142 2.50 -13.53 6.01
N THR A 143 3.73 -13.53 5.52
CA THR A 143 4.43 -12.34 5.05
C THR A 143 5.00 -12.63 3.68
N ARG A 144 4.89 -11.69 2.74
CA ARG A 144 5.49 -11.74 1.40
C ARG A 144 6.23 -10.45 1.14
N TYR A 145 7.37 -10.59 0.51
CA TYR A 145 8.15 -9.49 -0.04
C TYR A 145 8.26 -9.69 -1.53
N GLY A 146 8.07 -8.64 -2.29
CA GLY A 146 8.28 -8.59 -3.72
C GLY A 146 8.90 -7.27 -4.11
N GLY A 147 9.54 -7.24 -5.25
CA GLY A 147 10.13 -6.04 -5.80
C GLY A 147 10.31 -6.16 -7.30
N VAL A 148 10.50 -5.05 -7.96
CA VAL A 148 10.76 -5.01 -9.39
C VAL A 148 12.27 -5.07 -9.61
N PRO A 149 12.78 -6.08 -10.36
CA PRO A 149 14.20 -6.16 -10.64
C PRO A 149 14.75 -4.87 -11.28
N ALA A 150 15.93 -4.43 -10.91
CA ALA A 150 16.56 -3.21 -11.45
C ALA A 150 16.65 -3.21 -12.99
N THR A 151 16.76 -4.39 -13.61
CA THR A 151 16.71 -4.56 -15.07
C THR A 151 15.33 -4.25 -15.66
N ALA A 152 14.26 -4.52 -14.94
CA ALA A 152 12.89 -4.19 -15.36
C ALA A 152 12.61 -2.70 -15.20
N THR A 153 13.09 -2.06 -14.12
CA THR A 153 12.96 -0.60 -13.93
C THR A 153 13.67 0.21 -15.02
N ARG A 154 14.75 -0.29 -15.59
CA ARG A 154 15.41 0.34 -16.75
C ARG A 154 14.54 0.25 -18.02
N LYS A 155 13.74 -0.82 -18.19
CA LYS A 155 12.78 -0.94 -19.30
C LYS A 155 11.61 0.03 -19.17
N LEU A 156 11.28 0.52 -17.96
CA LEU A 156 10.24 1.55 -17.74
C LEU A 156 10.51 2.85 -18.53
N ALA A 157 11.74 3.10 -18.93
CA ALA A 157 12.10 4.25 -19.76
C ALA A 157 11.78 4.08 -21.25
N LYS A 158 11.35 2.89 -21.71
CA LYS A 158 11.02 2.60 -23.13
C LYS A 158 9.56 2.23 -23.25
N ALA A 159 8.82 3.03 -24.03
CA ALA A 159 7.48 2.70 -24.43
C ALA A 159 7.44 1.43 -25.29
N GLY A 160 6.47 0.57 -25.06
CA GLY A 160 6.23 -0.66 -25.82
C GLY A 160 4.87 -1.24 -25.43
N PRO A 161 4.40 -2.31 -26.07
CA PRO A 161 3.17 -3.00 -25.70
C PRO A 161 3.12 -3.31 -24.21
N ALA A 162 1.91 -3.40 -23.65
CA ALA A 162 1.73 -3.69 -22.24
C ALA A 162 2.46 -4.96 -21.81
N ASP A 163 3.24 -4.86 -20.76
CA ASP A 163 4.02 -5.97 -20.18
C ASP A 163 3.62 -6.15 -18.71
N HIS A 164 3.52 -7.41 -18.26
CA HIS A 164 3.12 -7.77 -16.92
C HIS A 164 4.30 -8.42 -16.19
N ILE A 165 4.78 -7.76 -15.15
CA ILE A 165 5.87 -8.26 -14.30
C ILE A 165 5.26 -8.73 -12.98
N THR A 166 5.43 -10.00 -12.65
CA THR A 166 4.99 -10.54 -11.36
C THR A 166 5.89 -10.01 -10.24
N VAL A 167 5.30 -9.29 -9.29
CA VAL A 167 5.98 -8.74 -8.10
C VAL A 167 5.82 -9.69 -6.92
N ILE A 168 4.60 -10.17 -6.68
CA ILE A 168 4.31 -11.28 -5.75
C ILE A 168 3.57 -12.35 -6.55
N ALA A 169 4.10 -13.57 -6.54
CA ALA A 169 3.50 -14.68 -7.26
C ALA A 169 2.06 -14.96 -6.77
N PRO A 170 1.10 -15.22 -7.68
CA PRO A 170 -0.27 -15.49 -7.29
C PRO A 170 -0.38 -16.75 -6.44
N GLU A 171 -1.16 -16.69 -5.37
CA GLU A 171 -1.49 -17.80 -4.49
C GLU A 171 -2.95 -18.25 -4.69
N ALA A 172 -3.29 -19.45 -4.25
CA ALA A 172 -4.61 -20.04 -4.46
C ALA A 172 -5.79 -19.27 -3.84
N ASP A 173 -5.51 -18.41 -2.86
CA ASP A 173 -6.49 -17.54 -2.21
C ASP A 173 -6.58 -16.13 -2.84
N GLY A 174 -6.00 -15.95 -4.03
CA GLY A 174 -6.05 -14.71 -4.79
C GLY A 174 -5.00 -13.67 -4.41
N LEU A 175 -4.15 -13.92 -3.39
CA LEU A 175 -3.04 -13.02 -3.10
C LEU A 175 -2.07 -13.01 -4.29
N GLY A 176 -1.75 -11.81 -4.77
CA GLY A 176 -0.75 -11.61 -5.82
C GLY A 176 -0.51 -10.13 -6.05
N ALA A 177 0.56 -9.80 -6.76
CA ALA A 177 0.84 -8.43 -7.18
C ALA A 177 1.65 -8.40 -8.48
N TRP A 178 1.33 -7.42 -9.32
CA TRP A 178 1.94 -7.25 -10.64
C TRP A 178 2.25 -5.78 -10.89
N LEU A 179 3.33 -5.53 -11.60
CA LEU A 179 3.57 -4.25 -12.26
C LEU A 179 3.14 -4.38 -13.72
N VAL A 180 2.25 -3.52 -14.17
CA VAL A 180 1.88 -3.39 -15.58
C VAL A 180 2.59 -2.18 -16.16
N GLN A 181 3.24 -2.36 -17.31
CA GLN A 181 3.91 -1.31 -18.06
C GLN A 181 3.29 -1.22 -19.44
N ALA A 182 2.85 -0.02 -19.83
CA ALA A 182 2.26 0.22 -21.15
C ALA A 182 2.86 1.47 -21.77
N GLY A 183 2.97 1.48 -23.11
CA GLY A 183 3.37 2.66 -23.87
C GLY A 183 2.24 3.69 -23.98
N PRO A 184 2.54 4.91 -24.44
CA PRO A 184 1.53 5.93 -24.69
C PRO A 184 0.45 5.43 -25.66
N GLY A 185 -0.83 5.57 -25.27
CA GLY A 185 -1.97 5.16 -26.08
C GLY A 185 -2.27 3.66 -26.09
N GLU A 186 -1.49 2.85 -25.38
CA GLU A 186 -1.73 1.42 -25.24
C GLU A 186 -2.81 1.15 -24.19
N SER A 187 -3.65 0.16 -24.46
CA SER A 187 -4.64 -0.35 -23.51
C SER A 187 -4.12 -1.61 -22.83
N PHE A 188 -4.48 -1.80 -21.58
CA PHE A 188 -4.14 -3.02 -20.84
C PHE A 188 -5.28 -3.42 -19.90
N SER A 189 -5.29 -4.68 -19.53
CA SER A 189 -6.17 -5.21 -18.47
C SER A 189 -5.32 -5.67 -17.30
N GLY A 190 -5.80 -5.45 -16.09
CA GLY A 190 -5.22 -6.05 -14.89
C GLY A 190 -5.41 -7.57 -14.90
N PRO A 191 -4.65 -8.30 -14.07
CA PRO A 191 -4.88 -9.72 -13.88
C PRO A 191 -6.30 -9.98 -13.35
N GLU A 192 -6.92 -11.07 -13.82
CA GLU A 192 -8.23 -11.50 -13.31
C GLU A 192 -8.11 -11.84 -11.81
N PRO A 193 -8.88 -11.15 -10.93
CA PRO A 193 -8.92 -11.50 -9.52
C PRO A 193 -9.76 -12.77 -9.33
N ALA A 194 -9.17 -13.92 -9.56
CA ALA A 194 -9.89 -15.20 -9.61
C ALA A 194 -10.58 -15.58 -8.29
N THR A 195 -10.02 -15.21 -7.14
CA THR A 195 -10.50 -15.62 -5.80
C THR A 195 -10.25 -14.57 -4.70
N GLY A 196 -9.81 -13.37 -5.08
CA GLY A 196 -9.49 -12.32 -4.11
C GLY A 196 -10.71 -11.48 -3.70
N ASP A 197 -10.57 -10.77 -2.59
CA ASP A 197 -11.60 -9.87 -2.06
C ASP A 197 -11.65 -8.49 -2.75
N GLY A 198 -10.91 -8.33 -3.85
CA GLY A 198 -10.77 -7.10 -4.61
C GLY A 198 -9.31 -6.78 -4.94
N GLN A 199 -9.10 -5.71 -5.67
CA GLN A 199 -7.81 -5.36 -6.21
C GLN A 199 -7.56 -3.85 -6.06
N TYR A 200 -6.35 -3.51 -5.61
CA TYR A 200 -5.85 -2.14 -5.64
C TYR A 200 -5.06 -1.87 -6.91
N HIS A 201 -5.12 -0.64 -7.38
CA HIS A 201 -4.35 -0.11 -8.49
C HIS A 201 -3.66 1.16 -8.03
N VAL A 202 -2.37 1.28 -8.29
CA VAL A 202 -1.59 2.48 -7.99
C VAL A 202 -0.82 2.87 -9.24
N VAL A 203 -0.99 4.10 -9.71
CA VAL A 203 -0.19 4.65 -10.79
C VAL A 203 1.16 5.08 -10.22
N VAL A 204 2.20 4.32 -10.48
CA VAL A 204 3.55 4.59 -9.93
C VAL A 204 4.39 5.49 -10.83
N ARG A 205 4.01 5.62 -12.12
CA ARG A 205 4.65 6.53 -13.08
C ARG A 205 3.76 6.77 -14.29
N GLY A 206 3.71 8.01 -14.77
CA GLY A 206 2.93 8.41 -15.95
C GLY A 206 1.46 8.64 -15.63
N THR A 207 0.63 8.41 -16.61
CA THR A 207 -0.82 8.67 -16.55
C THR A 207 -1.59 7.51 -17.15
N VAL A 208 -2.69 7.13 -16.53
CA VAL A 208 -3.64 6.12 -16.99
C VAL A 208 -5.02 6.78 -17.13
N ILE A 209 -5.74 6.45 -18.20
CA ILE A 209 -7.14 6.87 -18.36
C ILE A 209 -8.03 5.68 -18.02
N HIS A 210 -8.90 5.85 -17.04
CA HIS A 210 -9.90 4.86 -16.64
C HIS A 210 -11.28 5.51 -16.59
N ASP A 211 -12.26 4.95 -17.32
CA ASP A 211 -13.63 5.49 -17.41
C ASP A 211 -13.66 7.02 -17.70
N ALA A 212 -12.81 7.46 -18.65
CA ALA A 212 -12.62 8.87 -19.01
C ALA A 212 -12.02 9.76 -17.89
N THR A 213 -11.58 9.18 -16.76
CA THR A 213 -10.87 9.88 -15.70
C THR A 213 -9.36 9.73 -15.90
N GLU A 214 -8.64 10.84 -15.85
CA GLU A 214 -7.19 10.86 -15.89
C GLU A 214 -6.62 10.60 -14.48
N LEU A 215 -5.78 9.58 -14.37
CA LEU A 215 -5.13 9.14 -13.15
C LEU A 215 -3.62 9.30 -13.32
N GLU A 216 -3.08 10.34 -12.76
CA GLU A 216 -1.64 10.64 -12.79
C GLU A 216 -0.85 9.83 -11.75
N THR A 217 0.46 9.96 -11.76
CA THR A 217 1.37 9.34 -10.76
C THR A 217 0.86 9.59 -9.33
N LEU A 218 0.88 8.55 -8.50
CA LEU A 218 0.33 8.45 -7.14
C LEU A 218 -1.20 8.40 -7.07
N SER A 219 -1.93 8.34 -8.17
CA SER A 219 -3.37 8.02 -8.12
C SER A 219 -3.57 6.57 -7.64
N CYS A 220 -4.68 6.33 -6.92
CA CYS A 220 -4.98 5.04 -6.32
C CYS A 220 -6.45 4.66 -6.56
N GLY A 221 -6.69 3.41 -6.90
CA GLY A 221 -8.03 2.84 -7.08
C GLY A 221 -8.20 1.51 -6.38
N PHE A 222 -9.48 1.15 -6.13
CA PHE A 222 -9.88 -0.16 -5.64
C PHE A 222 -11.10 -0.65 -6.40
N GLY A 223 -11.08 -1.90 -6.84
CA GLY A 223 -12.19 -2.59 -7.47
C GLY A 223 -12.44 -3.97 -6.87
N SER A 224 -13.71 -4.34 -6.74
CA SER A 224 -14.13 -5.69 -6.30
C SER A 224 -14.37 -6.66 -7.47
N SER A 225 -14.35 -6.19 -8.69
CA SER A 225 -14.36 -6.93 -9.96
C SER A 225 -13.35 -6.27 -10.89
N ASN A 226 -12.88 -6.97 -11.92
CA ASN A 226 -11.84 -6.44 -12.81
C ASN A 226 -12.20 -5.01 -13.28
N PRO A 227 -11.47 -3.97 -12.85
CA PRO A 227 -11.86 -2.57 -13.12
C PRO A 227 -11.27 -2.00 -14.44
N PHE A 228 -10.51 -2.81 -15.21
CA PHE A 228 -9.90 -2.38 -16.47
C PHE A 228 -10.29 -3.26 -17.65
#